data_3b70b5e9c1cd3af79e716acf670850c1
#
_entry.id   3b70b5e9c1cd3af79e716acf670850c1
#
_cell.length_a   1.000
_cell.length_b   1.000
_cell.length_c   1.000
_cell.angle_alpha   90.00
_cell.angle_beta   90.00
_cell.angle_gamma   90.00
#
_symmetry.space_group_name_H-M   'P 1'
#
loop_
_entity.id
_entity.type
_entity.pdbx_description
1 polymer ?
#
loop_
_entity_poly.entity_id
_entity_poly.type
_entity_poly.pdbx_seq_one_letter_code
_entity_poly.pdbx_strand_id
1 'polypeptide(L)'
;MTTASSPKRRLGVIGTFVWDVIYGRDVRSVPIEEWGGISYALAGLDAALPDDWEIVPLIKVGSDLGARAQAFVRSLRHAAPDAALVEVDAPNQRVELHYHTEDRRSEFLSGGVPGWSWAGLKPLLDLARVDALYVNFLSGWELDLETMQLLRQHFRGPLYCDLHMKVMAVQPNGLRTPEPLPNVADWCRCFDLLQVNEDEMAMMAPDPMALS
;
A
#
# COMPACT_ATOMS: atom_id res chain seq x y z
N MET A 1 20.32 14.31 34.53
CA MET A 1 19.45 15.16 33.71
C MET A 1 19.06 14.32 32.50
N THR A 2 17.87 13.77 32.51
CA THR A 2 17.31 13.04 31.34
C THR A 2 16.91 14.10 30.30
N THR A 3 17.67 14.22 29.23
CA THR A 3 17.27 15.04 28.09
C THR A 3 15.99 14.45 27.54
N ALA A 4 14.88 15.18 27.68
CA ALA A 4 13.64 14.81 27.01
C ALA A 4 13.93 14.73 25.51
N SER A 5 13.85 13.55 24.93
CA SER A 5 13.94 13.34 23.48
C SER A 5 12.82 14.16 22.83
N SER A 6 13.16 14.93 21.80
CA SER A 6 12.13 15.59 20.98
C SER A 6 11.15 14.54 20.45
N PRO A 7 9.86 14.88 20.32
CA PRO A 7 8.89 13.95 19.73
C PRO A 7 9.34 13.55 18.32
N LYS A 8 9.24 12.28 18.01
CA LYS A 8 9.56 11.78 16.68
C LYS A 8 8.55 12.27 15.66
N ARG A 9 9.01 12.46 14.42
CA ARG A 9 8.15 12.69 13.26
C ARG A 9 7.45 11.39 12.87
N ARG A 10 6.26 11.47 12.32
CA ARG A 10 5.40 10.32 12.05
C ARG A 10 5.10 10.19 10.55
N LEU A 11 5.43 9.04 9.98
CA LEU A 11 5.06 8.66 8.61
C LEU A 11 3.84 7.76 8.64
N GLY A 12 2.70 8.27 8.18
CA GLY A 12 1.51 7.47 7.96
C GLY A 12 1.67 6.61 6.71
N VAL A 13 1.34 5.33 6.79
CA VAL A 13 1.44 4.40 5.66
C VAL A 13 0.08 3.78 5.37
N ILE A 14 -0.44 4.02 4.18
CA ILE A 14 -1.68 3.44 3.65
C ILE A 14 -1.32 2.41 2.59
N GLY A 15 -1.90 1.23 2.67
CA GLY A 15 -1.67 0.14 1.71
C GLY A 15 -2.37 -1.13 2.13
N THR A 16 -2.02 -2.24 1.53
CA THR A 16 -2.64 -3.55 1.80
C THR A 16 -1.58 -4.60 2.05
N PHE A 17 -1.69 -5.34 3.15
CA PHE A 17 -0.97 -6.59 3.34
C PHE A 17 -1.51 -7.62 2.36
N VAL A 18 -0.62 -8.23 1.60
CA VAL A 18 -0.94 -9.29 0.64
C VAL A 18 -0.20 -10.56 1.06
N TRP A 19 -0.87 -11.69 0.99
CA TRP A 19 -0.23 -12.99 1.15
C TRP A 19 0.03 -13.57 -0.24
N ASP A 20 1.30 -13.63 -0.63
CA ASP A 20 1.72 -14.14 -1.93
C ASP A 20 1.86 -15.66 -1.88
N VAL A 21 1.34 -16.32 -2.93
CA VAL A 21 1.49 -17.75 -3.21
C VAL A 21 2.16 -17.88 -4.57
N ILE A 22 3.45 -18.22 -4.59
CA ILE A 22 4.32 -18.10 -5.75
C ILE A 22 4.54 -19.48 -6.38
N TYR A 23 4.13 -19.62 -7.65
CA TYR A 23 4.28 -20.83 -8.46
C TYR A 23 5.30 -20.61 -9.57
N GLY A 24 6.10 -21.64 -9.88
CA GLY A 24 6.97 -21.67 -11.06
C GLY A 24 8.25 -20.86 -10.97
N ARG A 25 8.53 -20.17 -9.87
CA ARG A 25 9.77 -19.42 -9.66
C ARG A 25 10.97 -20.32 -9.32
N ASP A 26 10.70 -21.52 -8.85
CA ASP A 26 11.69 -22.53 -8.49
C ASP A 26 11.25 -23.86 -9.11
N VAL A 27 12.20 -24.76 -9.36
CA VAL A 27 11.95 -26.16 -9.78
C VAL A 27 11.17 -26.99 -8.75
N ARG A 28 10.87 -26.44 -7.61
CA ARG A 28 10.06 -27.08 -6.55
C ARG A 28 8.62 -27.19 -6.98
N SER A 29 8.02 -28.33 -6.68
CA SER A 29 6.59 -28.57 -6.92
C SER A 29 5.66 -27.88 -5.91
N VAL A 30 6.21 -27.33 -4.83
CA VAL A 30 5.45 -26.68 -3.75
C VAL A 30 5.57 -25.16 -3.90
N PRO A 31 4.46 -24.40 -3.87
CA PRO A 31 4.51 -22.96 -3.93
C PRO A 31 5.25 -22.37 -2.72
N ILE A 32 5.86 -21.20 -2.92
CA ILE A 32 6.41 -20.40 -1.84
C ILE A 32 5.29 -19.50 -1.33
N GLU A 33 5.09 -19.47 -0.02
CA GLU A 33 4.11 -18.59 0.62
C GLU A 33 4.82 -17.58 1.51
N GLU A 34 4.60 -16.29 1.27
CA GLU A 34 5.25 -15.23 2.03
C GLU A 34 4.41 -13.94 2.05
N TRP A 35 4.84 -12.98 2.88
CA TRP A 35 4.30 -11.64 2.82
C TRP A 35 4.74 -10.94 1.54
N GLY A 36 3.79 -10.36 0.83
CA GLY A 36 3.98 -9.44 -0.29
C GLY A 36 3.37 -8.07 0.00
N GLY A 37 3.18 -7.32 -1.06
CA GLY A 37 2.50 -6.03 -0.99
C GLY A 37 3.21 -5.05 -0.07
N ILE A 38 2.44 -4.43 0.85
CA ILE A 38 2.93 -3.35 1.71
C ILE A 38 4.09 -3.77 2.64
N SER A 39 4.28 -5.07 2.89
CA SER A 39 5.35 -5.53 3.75
C SER A 39 6.74 -5.16 3.24
N TYR A 40 6.94 -5.19 1.92
CA TYR A 40 8.20 -4.76 1.29
C TYR A 40 8.45 -3.26 1.47
N ALA A 41 7.41 -2.44 1.26
CA ALA A 41 7.53 -1.00 1.47
C ALA A 41 7.80 -0.67 2.95
N LEU A 42 7.10 -1.31 3.88
CA LEU A 42 7.32 -1.14 5.32
C LEU A 42 8.74 -1.54 5.74
N ALA A 43 9.26 -2.67 5.24
CA ALA A 43 10.63 -3.10 5.52
C ALA A 43 11.66 -2.12 4.92
N GLY A 44 11.43 -1.63 3.70
CA GLY A 44 12.28 -0.62 3.06
C GLY A 44 12.28 0.71 3.82
N LEU A 45 11.13 1.18 4.25
CA LEU A 45 11.00 2.38 5.07
C LEU A 45 11.69 2.19 6.44
N ASP A 46 11.51 1.04 7.08
CA ASP A 46 12.17 0.72 8.35
C ASP A 46 13.70 0.73 8.25
N ALA A 47 14.24 0.29 7.11
CA ALA A 47 15.67 0.32 6.86
C ALA A 47 16.21 1.72 6.52
N ALA A 48 15.40 2.59 5.90
CA ALA A 48 15.83 3.85 5.33
C ALA A 48 15.54 5.07 6.22
N LEU A 49 14.53 5.00 7.09
CA LEU A 49 14.12 6.14 7.91
C LEU A 49 15.18 6.51 8.96
N PRO A 50 15.41 7.83 9.19
CA PRO A 50 16.22 8.30 10.30
C PRO A 50 15.59 7.96 11.66
N ASP A 51 16.41 7.92 12.72
CA ASP A 51 15.97 7.53 14.08
C ASP A 51 14.94 8.47 14.72
N ASP A 52 14.79 9.68 14.18
CA ASP A 52 13.81 10.67 14.62
C ASP A 52 12.44 10.52 13.89
N TRP A 53 12.24 9.43 13.14
CA TRP A 53 10.96 9.08 12.52
C TRP A 53 10.38 7.79 13.10
N GLU A 54 9.06 7.67 13.01
CA GLU A 54 8.33 6.44 13.28
C GLU A 54 7.24 6.17 12.25
N ILE A 55 6.93 4.90 12.02
CA ILE A 55 5.94 4.42 11.05
C ILE A 55 4.61 4.20 11.76
N VAL A 56 3.55 4.80 11.22
CA VAL A 56 2.17 4.64 11.69
C VAL A 56 1.36 3.96 10.58
N PRO A 57 1.06 2.65 10.67
CA PRO A 57 0.25 1.98 9.67
C PRO A 57 -1.21 2.45 9.77
N LEU A 58 -1.76 2.94 8.68
CA LEU A 58 -3.17 3.23 8.45
C LEU A 58 -3.73 2.14 7.52
N ILE A 59 -3.67 0.89 7.96
CA ILE A 59 -3.85 -0.30 7.14
C ILE A 59 -4.95 -1.17 7.73
N LYS A 60 -5.85 -1.65 6.86
CA LYS A 60 -6.79 -2.71 7.19
C LYS A 60 -6.17 -4.08 6.91
N VAL A 61 -6.55 -5.07 7.70
CA VAL A 61 -6.11 -6.46 7.54
C VAL A 61 -7.28 -7.41 7.78
N GLY A 62 -7.33 -8.50 7.04
CA GLY A 62 -8.32 -9.55 7.25
C GLY A 62 -8.08 -10.31 8.54
N SER A 63 -9.17 -10.75 9.18
CA SER A 63 -9.12 -11.45 10.47
C SER A 63 -8.30 -12.76 10.43
N ASP A 64 -8.20 -13.41 9.26
CA ASP A 64 -7.43 -14.64 9.07
C ASP A 64 -5.90 -14.42 9.15
N LEU A 65 -5.40 -13.21 8.88
CA LEU A 65 -3.98 -12.87 8.94
C LEU A 65 -3.64 -11.72 9.90
N GLY A 66 -4.62 -11.16 10.63
CA GLY A 66 -4.45 -10.02 11.51
C GLY A 66 -3.33 -10.16 12.52
N ALA A 67 -3.29 -11.27 13.27
CA ALA A 67 -2.24 -11.54 14.26
C ALA A 67 -0.84 -11.61 13.63
N ARG A 68 -0.71 -12.23 12.44
CA ARG A 68 0.55 -12.36 11.71
C ARG A 68 1.03 -11.01 11.18
N ALA A 69 0.13 -10.21 10.61
CA ALA A 69 0.45 -8.86 10.15
C ALA A 69 0.85 -7.93 11.29
N GLN A 70 0.15 -8.00 12.43
CA GLN A 70 0.50 -7.23 13.61
C GLN A 70 1.87 -7.64 14.20
N ALA A 71 2.21 -8.93 14.15
CA ALA A 71 3.54 -9.41 14.54
C ALA A 71 4.63 -8.84 13.61
N PHE A 72 4.37 -8.78 12.28
CA PHE A 72 5.27 -8.15 11.33
C PHE A 72 5.48 -6.66 11.66
N VAL A 73 4.41 -5.89 11.87
CA VAL A 73 4.53 -4.46 12.23
C VAL A 73 5.33 -4.27 13.51
N ARG A 74 5.12 -5.09 14.53
CA ARG A 74 5.88 -5.02 15.80
C ARG A 74 7.36 -5.38 15.64
N SER A 75 7.76 -6.07 14.58
CA SER A 75 9.17 -6.38 14.32
C SER A 75 9.94 -5.24 13.70
N LEU A 76 9.27 -4.19 13.20
CA LEU A 76 9.90 -3.01 12.62
C LEU A 76 10.52 -2.14 13.72
N ARG A 77 11.75 -1.70 13.51
CA ARG A 77 12.50 -0.83 14.42
C ARG A 77 11.83 0.53 14.61
N HIS A 78 11.24 1.05 13.53
CA HIS A 78 10.59 2.35 13.51
C HIS A 78 9.08 2.29 13.73
N ALA A 79 8.49 1.12 14.05
CA ALA A 79 7.06 1.09 14.34
C ALA A 79 6.73 2.05 15.50
N ALA A 80 5.71 2.88 15.32
CA ALA A 80 5.22 3.73 16.39
C ALA A 80 4.74 2.86 17.58
N PRO A 81 4.93 3.28 18.85
CA PRO A 81 4.51 2.49 20.00
C PRO A 81 3.01 2.17 20.02
N ASP A 82 2.20 3.01 19.40
CA ASP A 82 0.76 2.88 19.25
C ASP A 82 0.35 2.30 17.88
N ALA A 83 1.32 1.77 17.10
CA ALA A 83 1.06 1.18 15.80
C ALA A 83 0.11 -0.01 15.92
N ALA A 84 -1.05 0.11 15.28
CA ALA A 84 -2.08 -0.92 15.26
C ALA A 84 -2.72 -0.99 13.87
N LEU A 85 -3.04 -2.21 13.45
CA LEU A 85 -3.79 -2.48 12.24
C LEU A 85 -5.29 -2.49 12.55
N VAL A 86 -6.11 -2.12 11.56
CA VAL A 86 -7.56 -2.23 11.67
C VAL A 86 -8.00 -3.59 11.12
N GLU A 87 -8.31 -4.50 12.03
CA GLU A 87 -8.81 -5.81 11.65
C GLU A 87 -10.27 -5.71 11.16
N VAL A 88 -10.57 -6.39 10.05
CA VAL A 88 -11.91 -6.45 9.46
C VAL A 88 -12.35 -7.91 9.33
N ASP A 89 -13.66 -8.14 9.44
CA ASP A 89 -14.27 -9.47 9.29
C ASP A 89 -14.41 -9.83 7.80
N ALA A 90 -13.26 -10.02 7.16
CA ALA A 90 -13.12 -10.41 5.76
C ALA A 90 -11.79 -11.18 5.61
N PRO A 91 -11.69 -12.11 4.65
CA PRO A 91 -10.40 -12.75 4.35
C PRO A 91 -9.41 -11.72 3.81
N ASN A 92 -8.15 -11.84 4.23
CA ASN A 92 -7.09 -10.96 3.75
C ASN A 92 -6.81 -11.18 2.26
N GLN A 93 -6.25 -10.18 1.59
CA GLN A 93 -5.83 -10.29 0.21
C GLN A 93 -4.73 -11.35 0.05
N ARG A 94 -4.92 -12.20 -0.95
CA ARG A 94 -3.96 -13.19 -1.40
C ARG A 94 -3.74 -13.02 -2.90
N VAL A 95 -2.49 -13.15 -3.33
CA VAL A 95 -2.14 -13.11 -4.75
C VAL A 95 -1.42 -14.40 -5.10
N GLU A 96 -1.98 -15.12 -6.07
CA GLU A 96 -1.28 -16.23 -6.71
C GLU A 96 -0.46 -15.68 -7.88
N LEU A 97 0.85 -15.90 -7.82
CA LEU A 97 1.84 -15.48 -8.81
C LEU A 97 2.27 -16.70 -9.61
N HIS A 98 1.83 -16.80 -10.86
CA HIS A 98 2.19 -17.88 -11.76
C HIS A 98 3.26 -17.41 -12.74
N TYR A 99 4.52 -17.76 -12.48
CA TYR A 99 5.65 -17.41 -13.34
C TYR A 99 5.70 -18.29 -14.58
N HIS A 100 5.72 -17.66 -15.75
CA HIS A 100 5.88 -18.30 -17.06
C HIS A 100 7.32 -18.23 -17.56
N THR A 101 8.02 -17.12 -17.19
CA THR A 101 9.46 -16.88 -17.38
C THR A 101 9.97 -16.13 -16.16
N GLU A 102 11.26 -15.76 -16.13
CA GLU A 102 11.83 -14.95 -15.04
C GLU A 102 11.10 -13.60 -14.86
N ASP A 103 10.63 -13.00 -15.97
CA ASP A 103 10.05 -11.65 -15.99
C ASP A 103 8.53 -11.63 -16.26
N ARG A 104 7.93 -12.76 -16.65
CA ARG A 104 6.51 -12.81 -17.01
C ARG A 104 5.74 -13.73 -16.08
N ARG A 105 4.72 -13.18 -15.49
CA ARG A 105 3.79 -13.90 -14.60
C ARG A 105 2.35 -13.48 -14.84
N SER A 106 1.43 -14.34 -14.46
CA SER A 106 0.02 -14.01 -14.26
C SER A 106 -0.25 -13.86 -12.77
N GLU A 107 -1.09 -12.90 -12.41
CA GLU A 107 -1.44 -12.58 -11.03
C GLU A 107 -2.94 -12.76 -10.83
N PHE A 108 -3.32 -13.56 -9.84
CA PHE A 108 -4.72 -13.75 -9.47
C PHE A 108 -4.94 -13.25 -8.05
N LEU A 109 -5.76 -12.23 -7.89
CA LEU A 109 -6.11 -11.64 -6.61
C LEU A 109 -7.38 -12.26 -6.05
N SER A 110 -7.35 -12.59 -4.78
CA SER A 110 -8.50 -12.98 -3.98
C SER A 110 -8.47 -12.25 -2.62
N GLY A 111 -9.53 -12.38 -1.84
CA GLY A 111 -9.67 -11.71 -0.55
C GLY A 111 -10.81 -10.69 -0.56
N GLY A 112 -11.02 -10.02 0.56
CA GLY A 112 -12.19 -9.18 0.76
C GLY A 112 -11.96 -7.94 1.64
N VAL A 113 -10.72 -7.63 2.03
CA VAL A 113 -10.45 -6.41 2.81
C VAL A 113 -10.84 -5.18 2.01
N PRO A 114 -11.81 -4.37 2.45
CA PRO A 114 -12.30 -3.23 1.72
C PRO A 114 -11.32 -2.05 1.81
N GLY A 115 -11.31 -1.20 0.78
CA GLY A 115 -10.63 0.09 0.81
C GLY A 115 -11.16 1.01 1.92
N TRP A 116 -10.46 2.11 2.16
CA TRP A 116 -10.89 3.13 3.09
C TRP A 116 -11.98 4.02 2.47
N SER A 117 -13.03 4.25 3.21
CA SER A 117 -13.87 5.42 3.00
C SER A 117 -13.30 6.60 3.79
N TRP A 118 -13.57 7.83 3.36
CA TRP A 118 -13.13 9.02 4.10
C TRP A 118 -13.61 9.02 5.55
N ALA A 119 -14.86 8.64 5.78
CA ALA A 119 -15.44 8.57 7.13
C ALA A 119 -14.69 7.60 8.06
N GLY A 120 -14.14 6.52 7.52
CA GLY A 120 -13.35 5.56 8.28
C GLY A 120 -11.90 5.99 8.48
N LEU A 121 -11.28 6.60 7.45
CA LEU A 121 -9.87 6.99 7.48
C LEU A 121 -9.62 8.25 8.32
N LYS A 122 -10.47 9.26 8.18
CA LYS A 122 -10.27 10.58 8.80
C LYS A 122 -10.03 10.53 10.33
N PRO A 123 -10.85 9.82 11.14
CA PRO A 123 -10.61 9.75 12.58
C PRO A 123 -9.25 9.15 12.95
N LEU A 124 -8.81 8.14 12.20
CA LEU A 124 -7.51 7.51 12.42
C LEU A 124 -6.36 8.45 12.05
N LEU A 125 -6.50 9.17 10.95
CA LEU A 125 -5.52 10.16 10.51
C LEU A 125 -5.38 11.30 11.53
N ASP A 126 -6.51 11.81 12.04
CA ASP A 126 -6.52 12.86 13.07
C ASP A 126 -5.84 12.39 14.38
N LEU A 127 -6.07 11.13 14.76
CA LEU A 127 -5.46 10.54 15.95
C LEU A 127 -3.96 10.29 15.73
N ALA A 128 -3.59 9.82 14.55
CA ALA A 128 -2.21 9.46 14.19
C ALA A 128 -1.26 10.66 14.18
N ARG A 129 -1.75 11.88 13.86
CA ARG A 129 -0.95 13.11 13.81
C ARG A 129 0.32 12.96 12.99
N VAL A 130 0.19 12.46 11.78
CA VAL A 130 1.33 12.18 10.90
C VAL A 130 1.87 13.46 10.25
N ASP A 131 3.19 13.49 10.03
CA ASP A 131 3.90 14.60 9.40
C ASP A 131 4.03 14.41 7.88
N ALA A 132 4.01 13.15 7.42
CA ALA A 132 4.04 12.76 6.01
C ALA A 132 3.16 11.53 5.79
N LEU A 133 2.72 11.33 4.55
CA LEU A 133 1.95 10.15 4.14
C LEU A 133 2.60 9.45 2.96
N TYR A 134 2.62 8.12 3.04
CA TYR A 134 2.92 7.21 1.95
C TYR A 134 1.69 6.37 1.63
N VAL A 135 1.25 6.39 0.38
CA VAL A 135 0.13 5.60 -0.13
C VAL A 135 0.66 4.63 -1.18
N ASN A 136 0.41 3.33 -0.99
CA ASN A 136 0.77 2.30 -1.95
C ASN A 136 -0.48 1.52 -2.37
N PHE A 137 -0.80 1.57 -3.65
CA PHE A 137 -1.94 0.84 -4.20
C PHE A 137 -1.54 -0.58 -4.58
N LEU A 138 -1.86 -1.54 -3.72
CA LEU A 138 -1.51 -2.96 -3.86
C LEU A 138 -2.71 -3.84 -4.24
N SER A 139 -3.89 -3.46 -3.76
CA SER A 139 -5.17 -4.02 -4.24
C SER A 139 -5.68 -3.26 -5.46
N GLY A 140 -5.39 -1.95 -5.52
CA GLY A 140 -5.94 -1.01 -6.49
C GLY A 140 -7.16 -0.23 -5.96
N TRP A 141 -7.72 -0.62 -4.81
CA TRP A 141 -8.88 0.03 -4.20
C TRP A 141 -8.67 0.47 -2.74
N GLU A 142 -7.42 0.65 -2.30
CA GLU A 142 -7.09 1.18 -0.98
C GLU A 142 -7.84 2.47 -0.69
N LEU A 143 -7.89 3.35 -1.69
CA LEU A 143 -8.65 4.60 -1.72
C LEU A 143 -9.32 4.76 -3.10
N ASP A 144 -10.53 5.27 -3.13
CA ASP A 144 -11.13 5.83 -4.34
C ASP A 144 -10.68 7.29 -4.55
N LEU A 145 -10.98 7.86 -5.71
CA LEU A 145 -10.54 9.23 -6.05
C LEU A 145 -11.18 10.26 -5.12
N GLU A 146 -12.44 10.10 -4.76
CA GLU A 146 -13.15 11.01 -3.85
C GLU A 146 -12.48 11.03 -2.47
N THR A 147 -12.22 9.85 -1.90
CA THR A 147 -11.52 9.70 -0.62
C THR A 147 -10.12 10.30 -0.68
N MET A 148 -9.41 10.10 -1.81
CA MET A 148 -8.08 10.65 -2.00
C MET A 148 -8.09 12.19 -2.09
N GLN A 149 -9.04 12.77 -2.79
CA GLN A 149 -9.24 14.23 -2.87
C GLN A 149 -9.56 14.84 -1.50
N LEU A 150 -10.44 14.18 -0.72
CA LEU A 150 -10.76 14.60 0.64
C LEU A 150 -9.56 14.47 1.57
N LEU A 151 -8.77 13.40 1.44
CA LEU A 151 -7.51 13.23 2.16
C LEU A 151 -6.54 14.38 1.84
N ARG A 152 -6.34 14.71 0.56
CA ARG A 152 -5.45 15.82 0.15
C ARG A 152 -5.93 17.18 0.66
N GLN A 153 -7.25 17.40 0.68
CA GLN A 153 -7.82 18.64 1.22
C GLN A 153 -7.60 18.77 2.73
N HIS A 154 -7.66 17.67 3.46
CA HIS A 154 -7.48 17.63 4.91
C HIS A 154 -6.01 17.62 5.33
N PHE A 155 -5.17 16.83 4.68
CA PHE A 155 -3.76 16.68 4.97
C PHE A 155 -2.91 17.59 4.10
N ARG A 156 -2.08 18.44 4.74
CA ARG A 156 -1.25 19.45 4.07
C ARG A 156 0.24 19.11 4.05
N GLY A 157 0.63 18.04 4.71
CA GLY A 157 2.01 17.54 4.69
C GLY A 157 2.38 16.87 3.36
N PRO A 158 3.64 16.46 3.20
CA PRO A 158 4.11 15.70 2.05
C PRO A 158 3.32 14.39 1.87
N LEU A 159 2.90 14.13 0.64
CA LEU A 159 2.12 12.97 0.25
C LEU A 159 2.77 12.28 -0.94
N TYR A 160 3.37 11.12 -0.68
CA TYR A 160 4.01 10.27 -1.67
C TYR A 160 3.11 9.08 -2.02
N CYS A 161 3.04 8.75 -3.30
CA CYS A 161 2.27 7.62 -3.79
C CYS A 161 3.11 6.69 -4.66
N ASP A 162 2.96 5.40 -4.44
CA ASP A 162 3.30 4.33 -5.38
C ASP A 162 1.98 3.84 -6.01
N LEU A 163 1.78 4.15 -7.29
CA LEU A 163 0.51 3.93 -7.97
C LEU A 163 0.24 2.45 -8.26
N HIS A 164 1.26 1.73 -8.63
CA HIS A 164 1.37 0.29 -8.79
C HIS A 164 0.08 -0.38 -9.35
N MET A 165 -0.71 -1.06 -8.50
CA MET A 165 -1.90 -1.81 -8.93
C MET A 165 -3.13 -0.94 -9.24
N LYS A 166 -3.04 0.39 -9.13
CA LYS A 166 -4.16 1.29 -9.47
C LYS A 166 -4.49 1.29 -10.96
N VAL A 167 -3.52 0.89 -11.80
CA VAL A 167 -3.67 0.74 -13.27
C VAL A 167 -3.97 -0.71 -13.69
N MET A 168 -4.51 -1.51 -12.77
CA MET A 168 -4.87 -2.91 -13.02
C MET A 168 -6.34 -3.16 -12.70
N ALA A 169 -7.07 -3.74 -13.64
CA ALA A 169 -8.40 -4.30 -13.38
C ALA A 169 -8.29 -5.71 -12.80
N VAL A 170 -9.26 -6.08 -11.98
CA VAL A 170 -9.42 -7.45 -11.48
C VAL A 170 -10.61 -8.08 -12.19
N GLN A 171 -10.36 -9.11 -12.98
CA GLN A 171 -11.37 -9.85 -13.71
C GLN A 171 -12.23 -10.72 -12.76
N PRO A 172 -13.41 -11.21 -13.16
CA PRO A 172 -14.27 -12.03 -12.29
C PRO A 172 -13.61 -13.30 -11.74
N ASN A 173 -12.59 -13.82 -12.42
CA ASN A 173 -11.79 -14.96 -11.97
C ASN A 173 -10.59 -14.58 -11.10
N GLY A 174 -10.44 -13.29 -10.75
CA GLY A 174 -9.33 -12.77 -9.98
C GLY A 174 -8.11 -12.34 -10.81
N LEU A 175 -8.04 -12.66 -12.11
CA LEU A 175 -6.90 -12.29 -12.96
C LEU A 175 -6.75 -10.77 -13.03
N ARG A 176 -5.55 -10.28 -12.76
CA ARG A 176 -5.18 -8.87 -12.96
C ARG A 176 -4.79 -8.61 -14.41
N THR A 177 -5.35 -7.55 -14.96
CA THR A 177 -5.06 -7.12 -16.35
C THR A 177 -4.82 -5.61 -16.37
N PRO A 178 -3.86 -5.11 -17.17
CA PRO A 178 -3.65 -3.67 -17.31
C PRO A 178 -4.93 -2.96 -17.74
N GLU A 179 -5.23 -1.84 -17.11
CA GLU A 179 -6.36 -0.98 -17.42
C GLU A 179 -5.95 0.49 -17.33
N PRO A 180 -6.25 1.33 -18.35
CA PRO A 180 -5.95 2.75 -18.28
C PRO A 180 -6.60 3.41 -17.07
N LEU A 181 -5.82 4.25 -16.35
CA LEU A 181 -6.32 4.97 -15.19
C LEU A 181 -7.29 6.08 -15.61
N PRO A 182 -8.56 6.05 -15.20
CA PRO A 182 -9.47 7.16 -15.47
C PRO A 182 -9.11 8.37 -14.60
N ASN A 183 -9.36 9.58 -15.12
CA ASN A 183 -9.17 10.84 -14.39
C ASN A 183 -7.71 11.05 -13.89
N VAL A 184 -6.72 10.66 -14.70
CA VAL A 184 -5.28 10.70 -14.34
C VAL A 184 -4.87 12.04 -13.74
N ALA A 185 -5.28 13.16 -14.37
CA ALA A 185 -4.92 14.49 -13.87
C ALA A 185 -5.44 14.78 -12.45
N ASP A 186 -6.61 14.24 -12.10
CA ASP A 186 -7.17 14.42 -10.76
C ASP A 186 -6.44 13.55 -9.74
N TRP A 187 -6.00 12.34 -10.12
CA TRP A 187 -5.11 11.53 -9.31
C TRP A 187 -3.76 12.21 -9.09
N CYS A 188 -3.11 12.71 -10.15
CA CYS A 188 -1.82 13.39 -10.04
C CYS A 188 -1.86 14.61 -9.11
N ARG A 189 -2.95 15.38 -9.11
CA ARG A 189 -3.10 16.54 -8.22
C ARG A 189 -3.20 16.18 -6.74
N CYS A 190 -3.46 14.93 -6.40
CA CYS A 190 -3.57 14.51 -5.01
C CYS A 190 -2.22 14.31 -4.33
N PHE A 191 -1.12 14.17 -5.09
CA PHE A 191 0.18 13.78 -4.56
C PHE A 191 1.25 14.85 -4.82
N ASP A 192 2.22 14.93 -3.91
CA ASP A 192 3.41 15.77 -4.11
C ASP A 192 4.50 14.99 -4.87
N LEU A 193 4.51 13.66 -4.73
CA LEU A 193 5.40 12.75 -5.44
C LEU A 193 4.62 11.49 -5.85
N LEU A 194 4.71 11.14 -7.12
CA LEU A 194 4.08 9.95 -7.68
C LEU A 194 5.15 9.04 -8.28
N GLN A 195 5.21 7.80 -7.83
CA GLN A 195 6.04 6.75 -8.38
C GLN A 195 5.20 5.84 -9.27
N VAL A 196 5.72 5.57 -10.46
CA VAL A 196 5.21 4.60 -11.43
C VAL A 196 6.40 4.01 -12.20
N ASN A 197 6.25 2.78 -12.69
CA ASN A 197 7.15 2.21 -13.66
C ASN A 197 6.74 2.58 -15.10
N GLU A 198 7.51 2.17 -16.12
CA GLU A 198 7.25 2.50 -17.52
C GLU A 198 5.92 1.95 -18.02
N ASP A 199 5.56 0.73 -17.65
CA ASP A 199 4.30 0.09 -18.07
C ASP A 199 3.09 0.78 -17.41
N GLU A 200 3.18 1.11 -16.13
CA GLU A 200 2.17 1.86 -15.40
C GLU A 200 1.99 3.27 -15.99
N MET A 201 3.10 3.92 -16.34
CA MET A 201 3.08 5.25 -16.97
C MET A 201 2.36 5.21 -18.32
N ALA A 202 2.55 4.16 -19.12
CA ALA A 202 1.84 3.97 -20.38
C ALA A 202 0.32 3.81 -20.20
N MET A 203 -0.14 3.31 -19.04
CA MET A 203 -1.56 3.23 -18.69
C MET A 203 -2.15 4.58 -18.24
N MET A 204 -1.31 5.54 -17.87
CA MET A 204 -1.76 6.88 -17.45
C MET A 204 -2.00 7.79 -18.65
N ALA A 205 -1.13 7.79 -19.65
CA ALA A 205 -1.27 8.60 -20.85
C ALA A 205 -0.49 8.03 -22.03
N PRO A 206 -0.96 8.26 -23.28
CA PRO A 206 -0.20 7.92 -24.49
C PRO A 206 1.14 8.65 -24.59
N ASP A 207 1.22 9.88 -24.04
CA ASP A 207 2.44 10.66 -23.86
C ASP A 207 2.51 11.12 -22.40
N PRO A 208 3.26 10.39 -21.54
CA PRO A 208 3.38 10.73 -20.14
C PRO A 208 4.02 12.09 -19.87
N MET A 209 4.87 12.58 -20.76
CA MET A 209 5.51 13.89 -20.63
C MET A 209 4.52 15.05 -20.83
N ALA A 210 3.36 14.79 -21.44
CA ALA A 210 2.28 15.78 -21.57
C ALA A 210 1.42 15.92 -20.30
N LEU A 211 1.68 15.14 -19.26
CA LEU A 211 0.98 15.23 -17.96
C LEU A 211 1.57 16.29 -17.01
N SER A 212 2.66 16.93 -17.38
CA SER A 212 3.36 17.94 -16.56
C SER A 212 2.73 19.33 -16.66
#